data_56e920fbd697519d9b0362327741ef3c
#
_entry.id   56e920fbd697519d9b0362327741ef3c
#
_cell.length_a   1.000
_cell.length_b   1.000
_cell.length_c   1.000
_cell.angle_alpha   90.00
_cell.angle_beta   90.00
_cell.angle_gamma   90.00
#
_symmetry.space_group_name_H-M   'P 1'
#
loop_
_entity.id
_entity.type
_entity.pdbx_description
1 polymer ?
#
loop_
_entity_poly.entity_id
_entity_poly.type
_entity_poly.pdbx_seq_one_letter_code
_entity_poly.pdbx_strand_id
1 'polypeptide(L)'
;MISLGVSLGSRLRRAGELVVGVSLGVLVGDLLISWIGTGVWQIALVVALAVAVAVFADGGTLIVAQAGASAVLVATLLPPGDTGGIDRCVDALIGGTVGVLVVALLPSHPLGPVQRQARQALDELAGVLFGIADALRSREEAAAGAALSRARRSQPLVDDLRAALRSGREVTTVAPLRRPHRAELTRFSELAERIDYAFRNTRVLARRALAALQDDEPAVEELPDAVALLATAVRSLADQVRGEREAARAPILELIHAAPILDEAGDLGMSEQVMIAQLRSIAIDLLQATGLTRREAVAALRAEL
;
A
#
# COMPACT_ATOMS: atom_id res chain seq x y z
N MET A 1 -1.26 9.53 11.48
CA MET A 1 -2.01 9.96 10.28
C MET A 1 -2.63 8.72 9.66
N ILE A 2 -3.95 8.58 9.76
CA ILE A 2 -4.68 7.41 9.25
C ILE A 2 -4.69 7.52 7.72
N SER A 3 -4.05 6.58 7.06
CA SER A 3 -4.01 6.46 5.60
C SER A 3 -5.43 6.26 5.06
N LEU A 4 -5.98 7.28 4.41
CA LEU A 4 -7.26 7.25 3.70
C LEU A 4 -7.13 6.52 2.35
N GLY A 5 -6.48 5.37 2.34
CA GLY A 5 -6.52 4.41 1.23
C GLY A 5 -7.81 3.61 1.25
N VAL A 6 -8.96 4.28 1.06
CA VAL A 6 -10.22 3.56 0.87
C VAL A 6 -10.13 2.81 -0.45
N SER A 7 -9.90 1.50 -0.40
CA SER A 7 -9.82 0.62 -1.57
C SER A 7 -11.14 0.66 -2.35
N LEU A 8 -11.11 0.47 -3.66
CA LEU A 8 -12.31 0.44 -4.49
C LEU A 8 -13.23 -0.72 -4.06
N GLY A 9 -12.65 -1.84 -3.63
CA GLY A 9 -13.40 -2.95 -3.04
C GLY A 9 -14.17 -2.53 -1.80
N SER A 10 -13.57 -1.71 -0.92
CA SER A 10 -14.28 -1.16 0.23
C SER A 10 -15.33 -0.10 -0.17
N ARG A 11 -15.14 0.63 -1.28
CA ARG A 11 -16.16 1.55 -1.81
C ARG A 11 -17.33 0.81 -2.41
N LEU A 12 -17.09 -0.24 -3.21
CA LEU A 12 -18.13 -1.08 -3.78
C LEU A 12 -18.89 -1.83 -2.69
N ARG A 13 -18.17 -2.39 -1.71
CA ARG A 13 -18.79 -3.01 -0.55
C ARG A 13 -19.66 -2.00 0.22
N ARG A 14 -19.17 -0.81 0.51
CA ARG A 14 -19.94 0.26 1.15
C ARG A 14 -21.15 0.70 0.31
N ALA A 15 -20.97 0.81 -1.02
CA ALA A 15 -22.09 1.12 -1.91
C ALA A 15 -23.14 0.00 -1.89
N GLY A 16 -22.73 -1.27 -1.90
CA GLY A 16 -23.62 -2.41 -1.71
C GLY A 16 -24.31 -2.41 -0.34
N GLU A 17 -23.57 -2.15 0.72
CA GLU A 17 -24.11 -2.01 2.08
C GLU A 17 -25.15 -0.87 2.17
N LEU A 18 -24.90 0.26 1.50
CA LEU A 18 -25.85 1.37 1.41
C LEU A 18 -27.13 0.95 0.67
N VAL A 19 -27.01 0.30 -0.48
CA VAL A 19 -28.17 -0.15 -1.27
C VAL A 19 -29.01 -1.14 -0.46
N VAL A 20 -28.37 -2.13 0.16
CA VAL A 20 -29.06 -3.13 1.00
C VAL A 20 -29.75 -2.44 2.18
N GLY A 21 -29.04 -1.55 2.89
CA GLY A 21 -29.60 -0.83 4.04
C GLY A 21 -30.82 0.03 3.67
N VAL A 22 -30.71 0.80 2.57
CA VAL A 22 -31.82 1.63 2.08
C VAL A 22 -33.00 0.77 1.67
N SER A 23 -32.80 -0.25 0.84
CA SER A 23 -33.88 -1.12 0.35
C SER A 23 -34.58 -1.84 1.50
N LEU A 24 -33.83 -2.29 2.50
CA LEU A 24 -34.35 -2.97 3.69
C LEU A 24 -35.17 -2.01 4.57
N GLY A 25 -34.65 -0.79 4.79
CA GLY A 25 -35.35 0.24 5.54
C GLY A 25 -36.64 0.70 4.87
N VAL A 26 -36.62 0.88 3.55
CA VAL A 26 -37.81 1.24 2.76
C VAL A 26 -38.84 0.12 2.80
N LEU A 27 -38.41 -1.13 2.56
CA LEU A 27 -39.34 -2.29 2.53
C LEU A 27 -40.00 -2.50 3.89
N VAL A 28 -39.23 -2.53 4.98
CA VAL A 28 -39.76 -2.72 6.35
C VAL A 28 -40.61 -1.53 6.74
N GLY A 29 -40.17 -0.32 6.43
CA GLY A 29 -40.91 0.91 6.72
C GLY A 29 -42.30 0.93 6.05
N ASP A 30 -42.33 0.67 4.75
CA ASP A 30 -43.56 0.74 3.97
C ASP A 30 -44.53 -0.42 4.33
N LEU A 31 -44.04 -1.63 4.51
CA LEU A 31 -44.84 -2.77 4.90
C LEU A 31 -45.54 -2.55 6.26
N LEU A 32 -44.78 -2.01 7.25
CA LEU A 32 -45.33 -1.80 8.56
C LEU A 32 -46.31 -0.63 8.60
N ILE A 33 -46.00 0.47 7.93
CA ILE A 33 -46.87 1.66 7.90
C ILE A 33 -48.19 1.36 7.16
N SER A 34 -48.15 0.55 6.12
CA SER A 34 -49.38 0.14 5.42
C SER A 34 -50.33 -0.71 6.32
N TRP A 35 -49.79 -1.37 7.34
CA TRP A 35 -50.56 -2.21 8.26
C TRP A 35 -51.00 -1.48 9.53
N ILE A 36 -50.12 -0.63 10.10
CA ILE A 36 -50.30 -0.06 11.46
C ILE A 36 -50.66 1.43 11.39
N GLY A 37 -50.56 2.07 10.20
CA GLY A 37 -50.76 3.50 10.02
C GLY A 37 -49.59 4.35 10.51
N THR A 38 -49.76 5.66 10.52
CA THR A 38 -48.74 6.65 10.91
C THR A 38 -49.02 7.24 12.28
N GLY A 39 -48.01 7.30 13.16
CA GLY A 39 -48.07 7.90 14.48
C GLY A 39 -46.74 7.84 15.18
N VAL A 40 -46.57 8.59 16.31
CA VAL A 40 -45.28 8.72 16.97
C VAL A 40 -44.70 7.39 17.47
N TRP A 41 -45.54 6.54 18.05
CA TRP A 41 -45.09 5.22 18.53
C TRP A 41 -44.90 4.23 17.38
N GLN A 42 -45.69 4.33 16.30
CA GLN A 42 -45.55 3.53 15.11
C GLN A 42 -44.19 3.77 14.43
N ILE A 43 -43.78 5.04 14.31
CA ILE A 43 -42.46 5.38 13.76
C ILE A 43 -41.33 4.75 14.59
N ALA A 44 -41.44 4.86 15.93
CA ALA A 44 -40.45 4.22 16.80
C ALA A 44 -40.38 2.69 16.61
N LEU A 45 -41.50 2.01 16.45
CA LEU A 45 -41.59 0.58 16.21
C LEU A 45 -40.98 0.19 14.84
N VAL A 46 -41.34 0.97 13.81
CA VAL A 46 -40.82 0.73 12.44
C VAL A 46 -39.30 0.83 12.40
N VAL A 47 -38.75 1.88 13.02
CA VAL A 47 -37.30 2.08 13.10
C VAL A 47 -36.62 0.96 13.88
N ALA A 48 -37.17 0.56 15.02
CA ALA A 48 -36.64 -0.54 15.83
C ALA A 48 -36.62 -1.86 15.06
N LEU A 49 -37.70 -2.16 14.32
CA LEU A 49 -37.79 -3.37 13.49
C LEU A 49 -36.85 -3.33 12.30
N ALA A 50 -36.75 -2.19 11.59
CA ALA A 50 -35.81 -2.02 10.47
C ALA A 50 -34.35 -2.21 10.93
N VAL A 51 -33.99 -1.62 12.08
CA VAL A 51 -32.67 -1.81 12.70
C VAL A 51 -32.46 -3.27 13.11
N ALA A 52 -33.45 -3.91 13.75
CA ALA A 52 -33.36 -5.32 14.15
C ALA A 52 -33.13 -6.23 12.94
N VAL A 53 -33.93 -6.08 11.87
CA VAL A 53 -33.78 -6.87 10.64
C VAL A 53 -32.40 -6.61 10.00
N ALA A 54 -31.92 -5.38 9.98
CA ALA A 54 -30.60 -5.05 9.47
C ALA A 54 -29.47 -5.70 10.28
N VAL A 55 -29.58 -5.76 11.61
CA VAL A 55 -28.65 -6.46 12.52
C VAL A 55 -28.65 -7.95 12.24
N PHE A 56 -29.82 -8.55 12.07
CA PHE A 56 -29.94 -10.00 11.75
C PHE A 56 -29.43 -10.35 10.35
N ALA A 57 -29.48 -9.40 9.40
CA ALA A 57 -29.05 -9.62 8.01
C ALA A 57 -27.55 -9.48 7.74
N ASP A 58 -26.71 -9.29 8.73
CA ASP A 58 -25.22 -9.24 8.72
C ASP A 58 -24.61 -7.94 9.34
N GLY A 59 -25.41 -7.18 10.05
CA GLY A 59 -24.99 -6.23 11.09
C GLY A 59 -23.91 -5.20 10.81
N GLY A 60 -23.54 -4.93 9.55
CA GLY A 60 -22.60 -3.87 9.23
C GLY A 60 -23.13 -2.52 9.74
N THR A 61 -22.33 -1.77 10.49
CA THR A 61 -22.74 -0.47 11.10
C THR A 61 -23.38 0.48 10.08
N LEU A 62 -22.96 0.43 8.83
CA LEU A 62 -23.48 1.24 7.74
C LEU A 62 -24.88 0.78 7.30
N ILE A 63 -25.10 -0.53 7.20
CA ILE A 63 -26.39 -1.14 6.84
C ILE A 63 -27.44 -0.76 7.89
N VAL A 64 -27.09 -0.92 9.16
CA VAL A 64 -27.98 -0.62 10.31
C VAL A 64 -28.36 0.86 10.35
N ALA A 65 -27.37 1.74 10.22
CA ALA A 65 -27.61 3.18 10.22
C ALA A 65 -28.50 3.61 9.03
N GLN A 66 -28.26 3.05 7.85
CA GLN A 66 -28.99 3.39 6.65
C GLN A 66 -30.42 2.83 6.65
N ALA A 67 -30.61 1.61 7.16
CA ALA A 67 -31.94 1.03 7.30
C ALA A 67 -32.82 1.84 8.27
N GLY A 68 -32.26 2.25 9.41
CA GLY A 68 -32.97 3.10 10.37
C GLY A 68 -33.32 4.47 9.77
N ALA A 69 -32.37 5.14 9.12
CA ALA A 69 -32.60 6.44 8.49
C ALA A 69 -33.67 6.38 7.38
N SER A 70 -33.61 5.34 6.53
CA SER A 70 -34.59 5.14 5.45
C SER A 70 -36.00 4.81 6.01
N ALA A 71 -36.07 4.02 7.07
CA ALA A 71 -37.34 3.72 7.74
C ALA A 71 -38.00 4.98 8.33
N VAL A 72 -37.22 5.88 8.97
CA VAL A 72 -37.73 7.18 9.45
C VAL A 72 -38.23 8.01 8.27
N LEU A 73 -37.47 8.10 7.18
CA LEU A 73 -37.83 8.94 6.03
C LEU A 73 -39.11 8.45 5.37
N VAL A 74 -39.28 7.13 5.22
CA VAL A 74 -40.52 6.55 4.71
C VAL A 74 -41.72 6.84 5.66
N ALA A 75 -41.50 6.67 6.97
CA ALA A 75 -42.53 6.84 7.98
C ALA A 75 -43.02 8.29 8.15
N THR A 76 -42.14 9.27 7.87
CA THR A 76 -42.45 10.71 8.15
C THR A 76 -42.78 11.51 6.92
N LEU A 77 -42.11 11.27 5.79
CA LEU A 77 -42.23 12.12 4.59
C LEU A 77 -43.11 11.53 3.49
N LEU A 78 -43.38 10.23 3.54
CA LEU A 78 -44.09 9.53 2.51
C LEU A 78 -45.31 8.84 3.10
N PRO A 79 -46.47 9.60 3.28
CA PRO A 79 -47.69 8.98 3.74
C PRO A 79 -48.11 7.83 2.80
N PRO A 80 -48.82 6.80 3.30
CA PRO A 80 -49.29 5.69 2.51
C PRO A 80 -50.22 6.22 1.42
N GLY A 81 -49.73 6.18 0.17
CA GLY A 81 -50.47 6.53 -1.03
C GLY A 81 -50.74 5.26 -1.86
N ASP A 82 -51.58 5.37 -2.89
CA ASP A 82 -52.03 4.28 -3.75
C ASP A 82 -50.90 3.58 -4.56
N THR A 83 -49.68 4.11 -4.57
CA THR A 83 -48.49 3.49 -5.14
C THR A 83 -47.75 2.68 -4.09
N GLY A 84 -47.87 1.35 -4.15
CA GLY A 84 -47.39 0.42 -3.13
C GLY A 84 -45.89 0.43 -2.92
N GLY A 85 -45.46 -0.07 -1.76
CA GLY A 85 -44.05 -0.17 -1.34
C GLY A 85 -43.11 -0.91 -2.28
N ILE A 86 -43.67 -1.68 -3.21
CA ILE A 86 -42.91 -2.36 -4.26
C ILE A 86 -42.26 -1.35 -5.20
N ASP A 87 -42.95 -0.29 -5.61
CA ASP A 87 -42.42 0.73 -6.53
C ASP A 87 -41.25 1.49 -5.88
N ARG A 88 -41.35 1.81 -4.58
CA ARG A 88 -40.27 2.46 -3.83
C ARG A 88 -39.06 1.56 -3.63
N CYS A 89 -39.29 0.26 -3.43
CA CYS A 89 -38.20 -0.71 -3.35
C CYS A 89 -37.49 -0.85 -4.71
N VAL A 90 -38.24 -0.83 -5.80
CA VAL A 90 -37.69 -0.85 -7.17
C VAL A 90 -36.89 0.43 -7.44
N ASP A 91 -37.39 1.60 -7.07
CA ASP A 91 -36.68 2.88 -7.21
C ASP A 91 -35.37 2.88 -6.40
N ALA A 92 -35.39 2.38 -5.18
CA ALA A 92 -34.19 2.26 -4.33
C ALA A 92 -33.16 1.29 -4.95
N LEU A 93 -33.61 0.17 -5.51
CA LEU A 93 -32.75 -0.79 -6.22
C LEU A 93 -32.17 -0.21 -7.52
N ILE A 94 -32.98 0.49 -8.31
CA ILE A 94 -32.52 1.17 -9.53
C ILE A 94 -31.49 2.23 -9.19
N GLY A 95 -31.81 3.14 -8.25
CA GLY A 95 -30.90 4.20 -7.82
C GLY A 95 -29.60 3.64 -7.23
N GLY A 96 -29.71 2.59 -6.43
CA GLY A 96 -28.58 1.87 -5.87
C GLY A 96 -27.71 1.20 -6.93
N THR A 97 -28.32 0.51 -7.90
CA THR A 97 -27.61 -0.11 -9.01
C THR A 97 -26.88 0.92 -9.87
N VAL A 98 -27.52 2.03 -10.20
CA VAL A 98 -26.92 3.16 -10.91
C VAL A 98 -25.74 3.72 -10.11
N GLY A 99 -25.88 3.91 -8.78
CA GLY A 99 -24.82 4.37 -7.91
C GLY A 99 -23.61 3.42 -7.91
N VAL A 100 -23.84 2.10 -7.83
CA VAL A 100 -22.79 1.08 -7.93
C VAL A 100 -22.10 1.12 -9.29
N LEU A 101 -22.89 1.23 -10.39
CA LEU A 101 -22.35 1.34 -11.74
C LEU A 101 -21.50 2.59 -11.92
N VAL A 102 -21.94 3.73 -11.42
CA VAL A 102 -21.18 4.99 -11.47
C VAL A 102 -19.85 4.83 -10.70
N VAL A 103 -19.86 4.26 -9.51
CA VAL A 103 -18.62 4.00 -8.73
C VAL A 103 -17.71 3.00 -9.46
N ALA A 104 -18.26 1.99 -10.11
CA ALA A 104 -17.49 1.01 -10.88
C ALA A 104 -16.89 1.60 -12.18
N LEU A 105 -17.59 2.54 -12.80
CA LEU A 105 -17.18 3.19 -14.06
C LEU A 105 -16.27 4.42 -13.82
N LEU A 106 -16.40 5.09 -12.68
CA LEU A 106 -15.55 6.25 -12.36
C LEU A 106 -14.06 5.87 -12.36
N PRO A 107 -13.21 6.69 -13.02
CA PRO A 107 -11.80 6.37 -13.21
C PRO A 107 -11.00 6.52 -11.90
N SER A 108 -10.91 5.48 -11.10
CA SER A 108 -9.85 5.38 -10.10
C SER A 108 -8.63 4.73 -10.76
N HIS A 109 -7.51 5.43 -10.82
CA HIS A 109 -6.26 4.88 -11.34
C HIS A 109 -5.70 3.89 -10.31
N PRO A 110 -5.70 2.57 -10.58
CA PRO A 110 -5.28 1.57 -9.59
C PRO A 110 -3.79 1.66 -9.27
N LEU A 111 -3.01 2.22 -10.19
CA LEU A 111 -1.55 2.33 -10.08
C LEU A 111 -1.07 3.56 -9.30
N GLY A 112 -1.82 4.66 -9.30
CA GLY A 112 -1.39 5.91 -8.67
C GLY A 112 -1.02 5.77 -7.18
N PRO A 113 -1.84 5.14 -6.33
CA PRO A 113 -1.48 4.87 -4.95
C PRO A 113 -0.27 3.96 -4.80
N VAL A 114 -0.15 2.90 -5.63
CA VAL A 114 0.96 1.95 -5.62
C VAL A 114 2.27 2.65 -5.96
N GLN A 115 2.29 3.46 -7.02
CA GLN A 115 3.46 4.23 -7.44
C GLN A 115 3.92 5.22 -6.36
N ARG A 116 2.99 5.90 -5.70
CA ARG A 116 3.32 6.82 -4.60
C ARG A 116 3.96 6.09 -3.42
N GLN A 117 3.38 4.95 -2.99
CA GLN A 117 3.90 4.18 -1.87
C GLN A 117 5.25 3.54 -2.20
N ALA A 118 5.44 3.04 -3.43
CA ALA A 118 6.72 2.51 -3.88
C ALA A 118 7.81 3.58 -3.88
N ARG A 119 7.53 4.77 -4.43
CA ARG A 119 8.46 5.90 -4.40
C ARG A 119 8.80 6.30 -2.97
N GLN A 120 7.80 6.45 -2.10
CA GLN A 120 7.99 6.83 -0.70
C GLN A 120 8.86 5.83 0.06
N ALA A 121 8.67 4.52 -0.19
CA ALA A 121 9.48 3.47 0.40
C ALA A 121 10.94 3.53 -0.10
N LEU A 122 11.15 3.76 -1.40
CA LEU A 122 12.49 3.90 -1.98
C LEU A 122 13.19 5.18 -1.50
N ASP A 123 12.49 6.31 -1.42
CA ASP A 123 13.05 7.57 -0.89
C ASP A 123 13.49 7.40 0.56
N GLU A 124 12.70 6.68 1.38
CA GLU A 124 13.09 6.37 2.76
C GLU A 124 14.29 5.43 2.83
N LEU A 125 14.33 4.39 1.99
CA LEU A 125 15.45 3.47 1.91
C LEU A 125 16.76 4.20 1.55
N ALA A 126 16.71 5.08 0.55
CA ALA A 126 17.83 5.93 0.19
C ALA A 126 18.27 6.83 1.36
N GLY A 127 17.30 7.44 2.05
CA GLY A 127 17.59 8.29 3.21
C GLY A 127 18.23 7.54 4.38
N VAL A 128 17.85 6.28 4.60
CA VAL A 128 18.51 5.42 5.62
C VAL A 128 19.94 5.10 5.21
N LEU A 129 20.17 4.73 3.93
CA LEU A 129 21.50 4.41 3.42
C LEU A 129 22.43 5.64 3.48
N PHE A 130 21.97 6.84 3.10
CA PHE A 130 22.75 8.06 3.29
C PHE A 130 23.10 8.31 4.75
N GLY A 131 22.13 8.10 5.68
CA GLY A 131 22.40 8.23 7.11
C GLY A 131 23.45 7.24 7.63
N ILE A 132 23.50 6.01 7.07
CA ILE A 132 24.56 5.04 7.39
C ILE A 132 25.91 5.49 6.82
N ALA A 133 25.94 5.98 5.58
CA ALA A 133 27.16 6.48 4.95
C ALA A 133 27.76 7.65 5.74
N ASP A 134 26.92 8.60 6.15
CA ASP A 134 27.35 9.76 6.93
C ASP A 134 27.86 9.36 8.31
N ALA A 135 27.18 8.42 8.99
CA ALA A 135 27.60 7.90 10.30
C ALA A 135 28.97 7.19 10.24
N LEU A 136 29.20 6.38 9.18
CA LEU A 136 30.49 5.73 8.96
C LEU A 136 31.59 6.74 8.66
N ARG A 137 31.30 7.78 7.86
CA ARG A 137 32.27 8.83 7.50
C ARG A 137 32.66 9.71 8.69
N SER A 138 31.66 10.09 9.49
CA SER A 138 31.90 10.92 10.70
C SER A 138 32.38 10.10 11.90
N ARG A 139 32.30 8.76 11.84
CA ARG A 139 32.54 7.84 12.96
C ARG A 139 31.70 8.15 14.20
N GLU A 140 30.46 8.62 14.01
CA GLU A 140 29.55 8.97 15.09
C GLU A 140 28.58 7.84 15.42
N GLU A 141 28.71 7.23 16.61
CA GLU A 141 27.78 6.19 17.10
C GLU A 141 26.33 6.67 17.16
N ALA A 142 26.13 7.92 17.61
CA ALA A 142 24.78 8.50 17.70
C ALA A 142 24.08 8.58 16.33
N ALA A 143 24.80 8.93 15.27
CA ALA A 143 24.31 8.98 13.91
C ALA A 143 23.96 7.55 13.39
N ALA A 144 24.82 6.57 13.65
CA ALA A 144 24.57 5.17 13.32
C ALA A 144 23.34 4.61 14.06
N GLY A 145 23.20 4.93 15.35
CA GLY A 145 22.02 4.59 16.15
C GLY A 145 20.72 5.21 15.60
N ALA A 146 20.80 6.48 15.17
CA ALA A 146 19.67 7.16 14.52
C ALA A 146 19.29 6.50 13.18
N ALA A 147 20.27 6.16 12.33
CA ALA A 147 20.05 5.46 11.07
C ALA A 147 19.40 4.09 11.29
N LEU A 148 19.89 3.29 12.25
CA LEU A 148 19.30 2.00 12.63
C LEU A 148 17.85 2.17 13.13
N SER A 149 17.60 3.16 13.97
CA SER A 149 16.25 3.46 14.48
C SER A 149 15.30 3.86 13.35
N ARG A 150 15.77 4.65 12.39
CA ARG A 150 15.03 5.03 11.18
C ARG A 150 14.72 3.79 10.32
N ALA A 151 15.70 2.92 10.08
CA ALA A 151 15.53 1.68 9.34
C ALA A 151 14.49 0.74 9.98
N ARG A 152 14.43 0.68 11.32
CA ARG A 152 13.43 -0.12 12.05
C ARG A 152 12.02 0.45 11.91
N ARG A 153 11.88 1.78 11.90
CA ARG A 153 10.58 2.45 11.74
C ARG A 153 10.04 2.47 10.31
N SER A 154 10.80 2.04 9.32
CA SER A 154 10.39 2.03 7.91
C SER A 154 9.44 0.87 7.54
N GLN A 155 9.20 -0.11 8.44
CA GLN A 155 8.33 -1.26 8.15
C GLN A 155 6.90 -0.87 7.70
N PRO A 156 6.24 0.15 8.29
CA PRO A 156 4.92 0.58 7.85
C PRO A 156 4.85 1.00 6.37
N LEU A 157 5.93 1.53 5.79
CA LEU A 157 5.97 1.92 4.38
C LEU A 157 5.85 0.71 3.43
N VAL A 158 6.48 -0.41 3.80
CA VAL A 158 6.35 -1.68 3.07
C VAL A 158 4.93 -2.24 3.20
N ASP A 159 4.36 -2.14 4.39
CA ASP A 159 2.99 -2.62 4.65
C ASP A 159 1.95 -1.77 3.92
N ASP A 160 2.14 -0.44 3.85
CA ASP A 160 1.31 0.49 3.08
C ASP A 160 1.40 0.21 1.57
N LEU A 161 2.59 -0.07 1.05
CA LEU A 161 2.78 -0.48 -0.34
C LEU A 161 2.04 -1.79 -0.66
N ARG A 162 2.14 -2.78 0.22
CA ARG A 162 1.40 -4.05 0.10
C ARG A 162 -0.12 -3.84 0.18
N ALA A 163 -0.58 -2.94 1.04
CA ALA A 163 -2.00 -2.58 1.13
C ALA A 163 -2.50 -1.90 -0.15
N ALA A 164 -1.72 -0.97 -0.72
CA ALA A 164 -2.03 -0.34 -2.00
C ALA A 164 -2.09 -1.36 -3.15
N LEU A 165 -1.18 -2.35 -3.17
CA LEU A 165 -1.19 -3.44 -4.16
C LEU A 165 -2.43 -4.33 -4.04
N ARG A 166 -2.82 -4.71 -2.82
CA ARG A 166 -4.07 -5.48 -2.60
C ARG A 166 -5.27 -4.72 -3.13
N SER A 167 -5.39 -3.44 -2.78
CA SER A 167 -6.46 -2.57 -3.28
C SER A 167 -6.47 -2.44 -4.80
N GLY A 168 -5.29 -2.26 -5.42
CA GLY A 168 -5.18 -2.21 -6.89
C GLY A 168 -5.64 -3.49 -7.57
N ARG A 169 -5.30 -4.66 -7.01
CA ARG A 169 -5.74 -5.97 -7.53
C ARG A 169 -7.25 -6.16 -7.42
N GLU A 170 -7.86 -5.77 -6.31
CA GLU A 170 -9.33 -5.80 -6.14
C GLU A 170 -10.02 -4.99 -7.24
N VAL A 171 -9.53 -3.77 -7.52
CA VAL A 171 -10.05 -2.91 -8.59
C VAL A 171 -10.01 -3.61 -9.95
N THR A 172 -8.86 -4.24 -10.28
CA THR A 172 -8.70 -4.91 -11.59
C THR A 172 -9.48 -6.22 -11.70
N THR A 173 -9.94 -6.78 -10.58
CA THR A 173 -10.77 -7.97 -10.54
C THR A 173 -12.24 -7.62 -10.80
N VAL A 174 -12.73 -6.55 -10.18
CA VAL A 174 -14.14 -6.14 -10.24
C VAL A 174 -14.45 -5.33 -11.51
N ALA A 175 -13.50 -4.51 -11.99
CA ALA A 175 -13.71 -3.64 -13.14
C ALA A 175 -13.04 -4.22 -14.42
N PRO A 176 -13.81 -4.80 -15.38
CA PRO A 176 -13.27 -5.40 -16.60
C PRO A 176 -12.40 -4.44 -17.44
N LEU A 177 -12.75 -3.16 -17.48
CA LEU A 177 -12.01 -2.10 -18.18
C LEU A 177 -10.61 -1.85 -17.60
N ARG A 178 -10.29 -2.38 -16.41
CA ARG A 178 -9.00 -2.21 -15.71
C ARG A 178 -8.10 -3.44 -15.79
N ARG A 179 -8.54 -4.51 -16.45
CA ARG A 179 -7.76 -5.74 -16.66
C ARG A 179 -6.36 -5.50 -17.26
N PRO A 180 -6.16 -4.54 -18.20
CA PRO A 180 -4.82 -4.27 -18.74
C PRO A 180 -3.77 -3.90 -17.67
N HIS A 181 -4.18 -3.28 -16.55
CA HIS A 181 -3.25 -2.91 -15.47
C HIS A 181 -2.78 -4.09 -14.58
N ARG A 182 -3.29 -5.31 -14.79
CA ARG A 182 -2.89 -6.49 -14.01
C ARG A 182 -1.41 -6.82 -14.15
N ALA A 183 -0.89 -6.76 -15.38
CA ALA A 183 0.52 -7.04 -15.64
C ALA A 183 1.42 -6.04 -14.89
N GLU A 184 1.06 -4.78 -14.90
CA GLU A 184 1.80 -3.72 -14.22
C GLU A 184 1.73 -3.86 -12.68
N LEU A 185 0.56 -4.22 -12.13
CA LEU A 185 0.41 -4.54 -10.71
C LEU A 185 1.25 -5.76 -10.29
N THR A 186 1.43 -6.75 -11.17
CA THR A 186 2.32 -7.88 -10.92
C THR A 186 3.76 -7.41 -10.83
N ARG A 187 4.23 -6.59 -11.77
CA ARG A 187 5.56 -5.96 -11.74
C ARG A 187 5.79 -5.12 -10.48
N PHE A 188 4.77 -4.40 -10.01
CA PHE A 188 4.86 -3.66 -8.74
C PHE A 188 4.88 -4.58 -7.52
N SER A 189 4.31 -5.78 -7.61
CA SER A 189 4.40 -6.75 -6.52
C SER A 189 5.81 -7.31 -6.38
N GLU A 190 6.46 -7.59 -7.50
CA GLU A 190 7.88 -7.99 -7.55
C GLU A 190 8.77 -6.89 -6.99
N LEU A 191 8.55 -5.63 -7.42
CA LEU A 191 9.25 -4.47 -6.86
C LEU A 191 9.07 -4.36 -5.34
N ALA A 192 7.85 -4.53 -4.82
CA ALA A 192 7.57 -4.46 -3.39
C ALA A 192 8.31 -5.54 -2.60
N GLU A 193 8.45 -6.74 -3.17
CA GLU A 193 9.24 -7.82 -2.57
C GLU A 193 10.73 -7.45 -2.50
N ARG A 194 11.29 -6.86 -3.57
CA ARG A 194 12.69 -6.42 -3.59
C ARG A 194 12.93 -5.27 -2.63
N ILE A 195 12.01 -4.32 -2.52
CA ILE A 195 12.07 -3.25 -1.52
C ILE A 195 12.08 -3.82 -0.09
N ASP A 196 11.25 -4.83 0.21
CA ASP A 196 11.24 -5.46 1.54
C ASP A 196 12.57 -6.17 1.86
N TYR A 197 13.15 -6.89 0.89
CA TYR A 197 14.47 -7.51 1.06
C TYR A 197 15.56 -6.45 1.25
N ALA A 198 15.57 -5.39 0.44
CA ALA A 198 16.51 -4.30 0.58
C ALA A 198 16.42 -3.63 1.98
N PHE A 199 15.22 -3.39 2.51
CA PHE A 199 15.06 -2.89 3.89
C PHE A 199 15.58 -3.85 4.95
N ARG A 200 15.39 -5.16 4.77
CA ARG A 200 15.93 -6.18 5.69
C ARG A 200 17.45 -6.15 5.71
N ASN A 201 18.06 -6.14 4.53
CA ASN A 201 19.51 -6.07 4.36
C ASN A 201 20.06 -4.75 4.93
N THR A 202 19.40 -3.62 4.69
CA THR A 202 19.77 -2.30 5.24
C THR A 202 19.70 -2.26 6.76
N ARG A 203 18.73 -2.94 7.39
CA ARG A 203 18.69 -3.06 8.87
C ARG A 203 19.87 -3.85 9.43
N VAL A 204 20.31 -4.89 8.71
CA VAL A 204 21.51 -5.65 9.11
C VAL A 204 22.75 -4.78 8.93
N LEU A 205 22.87 -4.08 7.80
CA LEU A 205 23.95 -3.13 7.52
C LEU A 205 24.05 -2.05 8.61
N ALA A 206 22.94 -1.37 8.92
CA ALA A 206 22.90 -0.33 9.93
C ALA A 206 23.29 -0.84 11.34
N ARG A 207 22.83 -2.05 11.68
CA ARG A 207 23.19 -2.67 12.96
C ARG A 207 24.68 -3.00 13.01
N ARG A 208 25.26 -3.48 11.92
CA ARG A 208 26.67 -3.82 11.87
C ARG A 208 27.54 -2.57 11.84
N ALA A 209 27.12 -1.52 11.14
CA ALA A 209 27.80 -0.23 11.18
C ALA A 209 27.84 0.36 12.60
N LEU A 210 26.72 0.31 13.33
CA LEU A 210 26.70 0.75 14.72
C LEU A 210 27.64 -0.09 15.61
N ALA A 211 27.64 -1.43 15.46
CA ALA A 211 28.51 -2.30 16.24
C ALA A 211 30.01 -2.03 15.94
N ALA A 212 30.39 -1.87 14.68
CA ALA A 212 31.76 -1.56 14.30
C ALA A 212 32.25 -0.22 14.91
N LEU A 213 31.37 0.79 15.01
CA LEU A 213 31.71 2.05 15.66
C LEU A 213 31.81 1.92 17.18
N GLN A 214 30.94 1.12 17.81
CA GLN A 214 30.97 0.87 19.27
C GLN A 214 32.20 0.06 19.69
N ASP A 215 32.63 -0.85 18.84
CA ASP A 215 33.79 -1.71 19.08
C ASP A 215 35.12 -1.03 18.63
N ASP A 216 35.06 0.22 18.14
CA ASP A 216 36.15 0.99 17.54
C ASP A 216 36.96 0.21 16.50
N GLU A 217 36.25 -0.60 15.67
CA GLU A 217 36.87 -1.36 14.62
C GLU A 217 37.53 -0.42 13.58
N PRO A 218 38.64 -0.85 12.91
CA PRO A 218 39.26 -0.07 11.84
C PRO A 218 38.24 0.29 10.77
N ALA A 219 38.36 1.50 10.22
CA ALA A 219 37.48 1.94 9.14
C ALA A 219 38.04 1.53 7.78
N VAL A 220 37.21 0.97 6.91
CA VAL A 220 37.50 0.88 5.48
C VAL A 220 37.10 2.19 4.85
N GLU A 221 38.05 2.87 4.24
CA GLU A 221 37.91 4.25 3.75
C GLU A 221 36.86 4.35 2.63
N GLU A 222 36.74 3.31 1.79
CA GLU A 222 35.82 3.28 0.65
C GLU A 222 34.38 2.90 1.01
N LEU A 223 34.15 2.31 2.18
CA LEU A 223 32.84 1.76 2.55
C LEU A 223 31.74 2.84 2.68
N PRO A 224 31.97 4.02 3.28
CA PRO A 224 30.96 5.10 3.31
C PRO A 224 30.55 5.55 1.90
N ASP A 225 31.50 5.63 0.98
CA ASP A 225 31.22 6.06 -0.39
C ASP A 225 30.44 5.00 -1.17
N ALA A 226 30.77 3.73 -1.01
CA ALA A 226 29.99 2.63 -1.58
C ALA A 226 28.53 2.62 -1.09
N VAL A 227 28.30 2.89 0.20
CA VAL A 227 26.94 3.02 0.75
C VAL A 227 26.21 4.23 0.14
N ALA A 228 26.90 5.36 -0.03
CA ALA A 228 26.33 6.58 -0.61
C ALA A 228 25.98 6.39 -2.11
N LEU A 229 26.84 5.70 -2.87
CA LEU A 229 26.57 5.34 -4.27
C LEU A 229 25.34 4.45 -4.37
N LEU A 230 25.22 3.44 -3.50
CA LEU A 230 24.05 2.57 -3.46
C LEU A 230 22.78 3.36 -3.07
N ALA A 231 22.86 4.32 -2.15
CA ALA A 231 21.75 5.21 -1.81
C ALA A 231 21.30 6.05 -3.02
N THR A 232 22.26 6.52 -3.83
CA THR A 232 21.99 7.24 -5.07
C THR A 232 21.33 6.33 -6.12
N ALA A 233 21.75 5.07 -6.22
CA ALA A 233 21.13 4.07 -7.09
C ALA A 233 19.66 3.81 -6.70
N VAL A 234 19.36 3.71 -5.39
CA VAL A 234 17.99 3.59 -4.88
C VAL A 234 17.14 4.82 -5.27
N ARG A 235 17.71 6.03 -5.18
CA ARG A 235 17.01 7.26 -5.58
C ARG A 235 16.74 7.30 -7.08
N SER A 236 17.68 6.86 -7.90
CA SER A 236 17.49 6.72 -9.35
C SER A 236 16.30 5.79 -9.68
N LEU A 237 16.18 4.66 -8.97
CA LEU A 237 15.03 3.76 -9.10
C LEU A 237 13.72 4.44 -8.65
N ALA A 238 13.74 5.22 -7.56
CA ALA A 238 12.58 5.96 -7.08
C ALA A 238 12.04 6.97 -8.12
N ASP A 239 12.93 7.64 -8.83
CA ASP A 239 12.55 8.60 -9.87
C ASP A 239 11.92 7.92 -11.09
N GLN A 240 12.31 6.67 -11.39
CA GLN A 240 11.78 5.89 -12.50
C GLN A 240 10.55 5.03 -12.14
N VAL A 241 10.05 5.08 -10.91
CA VAL A 241 8.87 4.29 -10.48
C VAL A 241 7.62 4.54 -11.33
N ARG A 242 7.44 5.75 -11.87
CA ARG A 242 6.30 6.12 -12.72
C ARG A 242 6.54 5.88 -14.21
N GLY A 243 7.78 5.66 -14.61
CA GLY A 243 8.20 5.42 -15.98
C GLY A 243 8.60 3.97 -16.23
N GLU A 244 9.50 3.78 -17.19
CA GLU A 244 10.11 2.49 -17.47
C GLU A 244 11.25 2.23 -16.48
N ARG A 245 11.00 1.40 -15.48
CA ARG A 245 12.01 1.05 -14.46
C ARG A 245 13.28 0.43 -15.06
N GLU A 246 13.17 -0.14 -16.26
CA GLU A 246 14.30 -0.62 -17.04
C GLU A 246 15.28 0.51 -17.39
N ALA A 247 14.80 1.75 -17.54
CA ALA A 247 15.65 2.91 -17.77
C ALA A 247 16.54 3.25 -16.56
N ALA A 248 16.17 2.83 -15.34
CA ALA A 248 17.01 2.98 -14.17
C ALA A 248 18.20 2.01 -14.14
N ARG A 249 18.19 0.95 -14.96
CA ARG A 249 19.20 -0.13 -14.91
C ARG A 249 20.61 0.39 -15.20
N ALA A 250 20.79 1.14 -16.28
CA ALA A 250 22.10 1.64 -16.65
C ALA A 250 22.69 2.58 -15.59
N PRO A 251 21.98 3.62 -15.08
CA PRO A 251 22.48 4.43 -13.97
C PRO A 251 22.78 3.63 -12.69
N ILE A 252 21.96 2.62 -12.39
CA ILE A 252 22.19 1.77 -11.21
C ILE A 252 23.47 0.96 -11.36
N LEU A 253 23.71 0.36 -12.52
CA LEU A 253 24.94 -0.40 -12.80
C LEU A 253 26.16 0.52 -12.74
N GLU A 254 26.11 1.69 -13.37
CA GLU A 254 27.20 2.67 -13.32
C GLU A 254 27.56 3.04 -11.87
N LEU A 255 26.57 3.31 -11.02
CA LEU A 255 26.81 3.64 -9.62
C LEU A 255 27.32 2.44 -8.81
N ILE A 256 26.89 1.22 -9.12
CA ILE A 256 27.37 0.00 -8.46
C ILE A 256 28.82 -0.29 -8.87
N HIS A 257 29.15 -0.16 -10.14
CA HIS A 257 30.52 -0.38 -10.63
C HIS A 257 31.50 0.73 -10.19
N ALA A 258 30.99 1.91 -9.85
CA ALA A 258 31.80 2.98 -9.23
C ALA A 258 32.21 2.68 -7.78
N ALA A 259 31.79 1.54 -7.21
CA ALA A 259 32.12 1.11 -5.86
C ALA A 259 33.02 -0.15 -5.87
N PRO A 260 34.34 -0.02 -6.06
CA PRO A 260 35.26 -1.17 -6.25
C PRO A 260 35.23 -2.16 -5.07
N ILE A 261 34.99 -1.66 -3.85
CA ILE A 261 34.91 -2.50 -2.64
C ILE A 261 33.85 -3.60 -2.73
N LEU A 262 32.86 -3.46 -3.63
CA LEU A 262 31.87 -4.50 -3.85
C LEU A 262 32.46 -5.75 -4.53
N ASP A 263 33.62 -5.65 -5.14
CA ASP A 263 34.30 -6.74 -5.85
C ASP A 263 35.47 -7.33 -5.06
N GLU A 264 36.01 -6.60 -4.10
CA GLU A 264 37.16 -7.03 -3.32
C GLU A 264 36.82 -8.13 -2.30
N ALA A 265 37.57 -9.22 -2.34
CA ALA A 265 37.64 -10.25 -1.31
C ALA A 265 39.03 -10.13 -0.60
N GLY A 266 39.22 -8.95 0.07
CA GLY A 266 40.47 -8.68 0.79
C GLY A 266 40.49 -9.30 2.18
N ASP A 267 41.60 -9.10 2.90
CA ASP A 267 41.76 -9.46 4.30
C ASP A 267 41.06 -8.41 5.18
N LEU A 268 39.71 -8.42 5.12
CA LEU A 268 38.81 -7.48 5.77
C LEU A 268 38.34 -8.00 7.13
N GLY A 269 38.09 -7.11 8.06
CA GLY A 269 37.49 -7.45 9.35
C GLY A 269 36.09 -8.07 9.20
N MET A 270 35.62 -8.75 10.25
CA MET A 270 34.34 -9.45 10.23
C MET A 270 33.16 -8.50 9.93
N SER A 271 33.14 -7.32 10.53
CA SER A 271 32.07 -6.32 10.34
C SER A 271 32.02 -5.81 8.90
N GLU A 272 33.17 -5.55 8.32
CA GLU A 272 33.33 -5.07 6.95
C GLU A 272 32.86 -6.11 5.94
N GLN A 273 33.26 -7.37 6.08
CA GLN A 273 32.79 -8.46 5.25
C GLN A 273 31.27 -8.59 5.26
N VAL A 274 30.65 -8.49 6.45
CA VAL A 274 29.20 -8.52 6.60
C VAL A 274 28.56 -7.31 5.94
N MET A 275 29.10 -6.10 6.11
CA MET A 275 28.56 -4.89 5.50
C MET A 275 28.62 -4.95 3.98
N ILE A 276 29.74 -5.37 3.41
CA ILE A 276 29.90 -5.55 1.95
C ILE A 276 28.92 -6.61 1.42
N ALA A 277 28.75 -7.74 2.13
CA ALA A 277 27.78 -8.76 1.75
C ALA A 277 26.34 -8.22 1.73
N GLN A 278 25.99 -7.33 2.67
CA GLN A 278 24.67 -6.67 2.65
C GLN A 278 24.54 -5.67 1.49
N LEU A 279 25.58 -4.88 1.21
CA LEU A 279 25.58 -3.97 0.05
C LEU A 279 25.39 -4.72 -1.27
N ARG A 280 26.13 -5.82 -1.47
CA ARG A 280 25.95 -6.71 -2.63
C ARG A 280 24.51 -7.25 -2.72
N SER A 281 23.93 -7.65 -1.59
CA SER A 281 22.56 -8.14 -1.56
C SER A 281 21.57 -7.07 -1.96
N ILE A 282 21.73 -5.84 -1.45
CA ILE A 282 20.88 -4.68 -1.81
C ILE A 282 21.06 -4.34 -3.30
N ALA A 283 22.28 -4.32 -3.81
CA ALA A 283 22.55 -4.07 -5.23
C ALA A 283 21.83 -5.08 -6.14
N ILE A 284 21.90 -6.38 -5.79
CA ILE A 284 21.18 -7.44 -6.52
C ILE A 284 19.67 -7.23 -6.44
N ASP A 285 19.12 -6.86 -5.28
CA ASP A 285 17.69 -6.57 -5.11
C ASP A 285 17.26 -5.37 -5.98
N LEU A 286 18.06 -4.31 -6.06
CA LEU A 286 17.82 -3.16 -6.92
C LEU A 286 17.84 -3.54 -8.43
N LEU A 287 18.83 -4.32 -8.87
CA LEU A 287 18.89 -4.80 -10.25
C LEU A 287 17.69 -5.68 -10.60
N GLN A 288 17.27 -6.56 -9.69
CA GLN A 288 16.05 -7.35 -9.88
C GLN A 288 14.78 -6.45 -9.90
N ALA A 289 14.76 -5.37 -9.15
CA ALA A 289 13.66 -4.39 -9.18
C ALA A 289 13.52 -3.70 -10.54
N THR A 290 14.59 -3.65 -11.36
CA THR A 290 14.54 -3.19 -12.76
C THR A 290 14.05 -4.26 -13.76
N GLY A 291 13.72 -5.47 -13.28
CA GLY A 291 13.22 -6.57 -14.10
C GLY A 291 14.26 -7.63 -14.48
N LEU A 292 15.50 -7.55 -13.99
CA LEU A 292 16.48 -8.63 -14.18
C LEU A 292 16.13 -9.86 -13.33
N THR A 293 16.41 -11.03 -13.86
CA THR A 293 16.42 -12.25 -13.06
C THR A 293 17.59 -12.21 -12.07
N ARG A 294 17.54 -13.01 -11.00
CA ARG A 294 18.65 -13.09 -10.04
C ARG A 294 19.96 -13.45 -10.71
N ARG A 295 19.93 -14.36 -11.70
CA ARG A 295 21.14 -14.80 -12.43
C ARG A 295 21.73 -13.65 -13.23
N GLU A 296 20.92 -12.91 -13.95
CA GLU A 296 21.34 -11.73 -14.71
C GLU A 296 21.84 -10.61 -13.79
N ALA A 297 21.19 -10.35 -12.68
CA ALA A 297 21.61 -9.35 -11.71
C ALA A 297 22.99 -9.68 -11.10
N VAL A 298 23.23 -10.95 -10.76
CA VAL A 298 24.54 -11.42 -10.25
C VAL A 298 25.60 -11.35 -11.34
N ALA A 299 25.26 -11.70 -12.59
CA ALA A 299 26.19 -11.59 -13.72
C ALA A 299 26.54 -10.12 -14.01
N ALA A 300 25.53 -9.23 -14.00
CA ALA A 300 25.73 -7.79 -14.22
C ALA A 300 26.57 -7.13 -13.12
N LEU A 301 26.46 -7.59 -11.87
CA LEU A 301 27.32 -7.11 -10.77
C LEU A 301 28.79 -7.52 -10.97
N ARG A 302 29.07 -8.60 -11.71
CA ARG A 302 30.40 -9.16 -11.94
C ARG A 302 30.97 -8.84 -13.33
N ALA A 303 30.19 -8.20 -14.21
CA ALA A 303 30.48 -8.11 -15.64
C ALA A 303 31.63 -7.15 -16.04
N GLU A 304 32.30 -6.52 -15.07
CA GLU A 304 33.50 -5.70 -15.30
C GLU A 304 34.76 -6.31 -14.66
N LEU A 305 34.72 -7.60 -14.37
CA LEU A 305 35.92 -8.42 -14.13
C LEU A 305 36.34 -9.11 -15.42
#